data_8b8195e32ebef06e37f85324a66e5b4d
#
_entry.id   8b8195e32ebef06e37f85324a66e5b4d
#
_cell.length_a   1.000
_cell.length_b   1.000
_cell.length_c   1.000
_cell.angle_alpha   90.00
_cell.angle_beta   90.00
_cell.angle_gamma   90.00
#
_symmetry.space_group_name_H-M   'P 1'
#
loop_
_entity.id
_entity.type
_entity.pdbx_description
1 polymer ?
#
loop_
_entity_poly.entity_id
_entity_poly.type
_entity_poly.pdbx_seq_one_letter_code
_entity_poly.pdbx_strand_id
1 'polypeptide(L)'
;KFLKSLMQRPLNLQRANIFTSNYDLAFEYAFDNLGIKYIDGFSGFHHRYFKPETFNYDIFYPGSTTAGKVQRIEKVVRYFKLHGSISWVSSKNHTHNNIYGIEEMPIELIKHKAKHDGDFGYGNLMVYPTAVKKSYTLDLPYSELFRHFAYCTSQPQSVLFTIGYSFCDEHFNDIIYQALSNPSFTLFIVDYNGTKNAEIMRLKNLNDPRIIILEGDYLGDFLTLADTLMPDF
;
A
#
# COMPACT_ATOMS: atom_id res chain seq x y z
N LYS A 1 -4.29 -15.75 -6.14
CA LYS A 1 -3.84 -15.66 -7.52
C LYS A 1 -3.25 -14.28 -7.82
N PHE A 2 -3.95 -13.15 -7.60
CA PHE A 2 -3.50 -11.79 -7.86
C PHE A 2 -2.05 -11.50 -7.39
N LEU A 3 -1.75 -11.73 -6.11
CA LEU A 3 -0.40 -11.51 -5.57
C LEU A 3 0.64 -12.43 -6.20
N LYS A 4 0.29 -13.68 -6.56
CA LYS A 4 1.21 -14.58 -7.26
C LYS A 4 1.60 -14.01 -8.62
N SER A 5 0.63 -13.55 -9.41
CA SER A 5 0.88 -12.93 -10.71
C SER A 5 1.70 -11.64 -10.57
N LEU A 6 1.41 -10.81 -9.56
CA LEU A 6 2.19 -9.61 -9.29
C LEU A 6 3.67 -9.94 -8.98
N MET A 7 3.95 -11.09 -8.36
CA MET A 7 5.33 -11.53 -8.02
C MET A 7 6.10 -12.11 -9.21
N GLN A 8 5.46 -12.38 -10.34
CA GLN A 8 6.16 -12.79 -11.57
C GLN A 8 6.82 -11.62 -12.31
N ARG A 9 6.75 -10.45 -11.74
CA ARG A 9 7.37 -9.25 -12.26
C ARG A 9 8.88 -9.45 -12.47
N PRO A 10 9.44 -9.10 -13.66
CA PRO A 10 10.87 -9.24 -13.92
C PRO A 10 11.76 -8.54 -12.88
N LEU A 11 12.85 -9.20 -12.47
CA LEU A 11 13.76 -8.70 -11.43
C LEU A 11 14.50 -7.42 -11.79
N ASN A 12 14.62 -7.10 -13.07
CA ASN A 12 15.21 -5.84 -13.55
C ASN A 12 14.29 -4.63 -13.37
N LEU A 13 13.00 -4.85 -13.13
CA LEU A 13 12.07 -3.78 -12.80
C LEU A 13 12.13 -3.45 -11.29
N GLN A 14 11.66 -2.27 -10.95
CA GLN A 14 11.52 -1.89 -9.54
C GLN A 14 10.53 -2.82 -8.82
N ARG A 15 10.66 -2.95 -7.49
CA ARG A 15 9.70 -3.69 -6.67
C ARG A 15 8.29 -3.12 -6.86
N ALA A 16 7.30 -4.01 -6.84
CA ALA A 16 5.93 -3.55 -6.78
C ALA A 16 5.69 -2.80 -5.46
N ASN A 17 4.98 -1.69 -5.55
CA ASN A 17 4.52 -0.95 -4.40
C ASN A 17 3.01 -1.21 -4.26
N ILE A 18 2.60 -1.64 -3.07
CA ILE A 18 1.20 -1.86 -2.73
C ILE A 18 0.81 -0.80 -1.71
N PHE A 19 -0.14 0.04 -2.09
CA PHE A 19 -0.72 1.06 -1.21
C PHE A 19 -2.14 0.65 -0.87
N THR A 20 -2.49 0.66 0.40
CA THR A 20 -3.85 0.37 0.83
C THR A 20 -4.37 1.44 1.79
N SER A 21 -5.64 1.78 1.65
CA SER A 21 -6.39 2.56 2.63
C SER A 21 -7.03 1.68 3.71
N ASN A 22 -6.98 0.35 3.56
CA ASN A 22 -7.53 -0.58 4.52
C ASN A 22 -6.59 -0.73 5.72
N TYR A 23 -7.15 -0.70 6.92
CA TYR A 23 -6.43 -0.87 8.18
C TYR A 23 -6.41 -2.32 8.68
N ASP A 24 -7.13 -3.25 8.00
CA ASP A 24 -7.11 -4.69 8.31
C ASP A 24 -5.75 -5.34 7.98
N LEU A 25 -5.61 -6.64 8.30
CA LEU A 25 -4.39 -7.42 8.09
C LEU A 25 -4.52 -8.46 6.97
N ALA A 26 -5.44 -8.27 6.02
CA ALA A 26 -5.71 -9.25 4.97
C ALA A 26 -4.50 -9.45 4.04
N PHE A 27 -3.79 -8.37 3.72
CA PHE A 27 -2.57 -8.45 2.90
C PHE A 27 -1.44 -9.16 3.64
N GLU A 28 -1.22 -8.85 4.91
CA GLU A 28 -0.18 -9.46 5.74
C GLU A 28 -0.40 -10.98 5.85
N TYR A 29 -1.62 -11.43 6.11
CA TYR A 29 -1.96 -12.86 6.08
C TYR A 29 -1.74 -13.49 4.70
N ALA A 30 -2.06 -12.79 3.63
CA ALA A 30 -1.84 -13.30 2.29
C ALA A 30 -0.36 -13.38 1.95
N PHE A 31 0.46 -12.41 2.38
CA PHE A 31 1.92 -12.44 2.19
C PHE A 31 2.54 -13.62 2.92
N ASP A 32 2.17 -13.84 4.18
CA ASP A 32 2.67 -14.97 4.98
C ASP A 32 2.33 -16.31 4.33
N ASN A 33 1.08 -16.49 3.90
CA ASN A 33 0.62 -17.72 3.24
C ASN A 33 1.32 -17.99 1.90
N LEU A 34 1.77 -16.95 1.21
CA LEU A 34 2.41 -17.05 -0.10
C LEU A 34 3.95 -16.98 -0.03
N GLY A 35 4.53 -16.80 1.16
CA GLY A 35 5.96 -16.61 1.35
C GLY A 35 6.49 -15.34 0.68
N ILE A 36 5.65 -14.31 0.59
CA ILE A 36 6.03 -12.99 0.07
C ILE A 36 6.62 -12.17 1.21
N LYS A 37 7.83 -11.67 1.02
CA LYS A 37 8.44 -10.72 1.94
C LYS A 37 7.95 -9.31 1.65
N TYR A 38 7.68 -8.53 2.68
CA TYR A 38 7.26 -7.14 2.49
C TYR A 38 8.11 -6.18 3.34
N ILE A 39 8.25 -4.98 2.81
CA ILE A 39 8.91 -3.85 3.48
C ILE A 39 7.79 -2.86 3.77
N ASP A 40 7.45 -2.69 5.04
CA ASP A 40 6.26 -2.00 5.52
C ASP A 40 6.56 -0.73 6.34
N GLY A 41 7.84 -0.35 6.41
CA GLY A 41 8.24 0.80 7.23
C GLY A 41 8.55 0.45 8.67
N PHE A 42 8.50 -0.82 9.06
CA PHE A 42 8.83 -1.27 10.41
C PHE A 42 10.09 -2.10 10.44
N SER A 43 10.83 -2.00 11.54
CA SER A 43 12.06 -2.76 11.78
C SER A 43 12.15 -3.25 13.22
N GLY A 44 12.71 -4.43 13.41
CA GLY A 44 12.85 -5.12 14.69
C GLY A 44 12.28 -6.53 14.64
N PHE A 45 12.57 -7.35 15.64
CA PHE A 45 12.05 -8.73 15.76
C PHE A 45 10.96 -8.83 16.84
N HIS A 46 11.31 -8.54 18.08
CA HIS A 46 10.38 -8.61 19.21
C HIS A 46 9.56 -7.34 19.38
N HIS A 47 10.21 -6.20 19.14
CA HIS A 47 9.60 -4.90 19.10
C HIS A 47 9.87 -4.31 17.73
N ARG A 48 8.82 -4.09 16.97
CA ARG A 48 8.90 -3.48 15.63
C ARG A 48 8.49 -2.03 15.74
N TYR A 49 9.42 -1.15 15.41
CA TYR A 49 9.22 0.30 15.44
C TYR A 49 9.14 0.86 14.03
N PHE A 50 8.33 1.89 13.85
CA PHE A 50 8.25 2.59 12.58
C PHE A 50 9.58 3.27 12.27
N LYS A 51 10.13 2.94 11.11
CA LYS A 51 11.40 3.42 10.57
C LYS A 51 11.25 3.63 9.08
N PRO A 52 10.77 4.81 8.65
CA PRO A 52 10.46 5.07 7.24
C PRO A 52 11.66 4.91 6.32
N GLU A 53 12.90 5.04 6.83
CA GLU A 53 14.11 4.75 6.08
C GLU A 53 14.17 3.33 5.52
N THR A 54 13.45 2.37 6.13
CA THR A 54 13.39 0.98 5.64
C THR A 54 12.74 0.86 4.27
N PHE A 55 11.87 1.80 3.88
CA PHE A 55 11.31 1.80 2.53
C PHE A 55 12.36 1.98 1.42
N ASN A 56 13.56 2.49 1.78
CA ASN A 56 14.68 2.61 0.85
C ASN A 56 15.55 1.36 0.82
N TYR A 57 15.28 0.35 1.67
CA TYR A 57 16.02 -0.91 1.68
C TYR A 57 15.51 -1.85 0.59
N ASP A 58 16.36 -2.83 0.26
CA ASP A 58 15.99 -3.97 -0.57
C ASP A 58 16.66 -5.23 -0.01
N ILE A 59 16.16 -6.39 -0.41
CA ILE A 59 16.64 -7.69 0.07
C ILE A 59 17.41 -8.37 -1.06
N PHE A 60 18.67 -8.71 -0.79
CA PHE A 60 19.58 -9.33 -1.73
C PHE A 60 20.08 -10.67 -1.22
N TYR A 61 20.36 -11.58 -2.12
CA TYR A 61 21.05 -12.82 -1.82
C TYR A 61 22.56 -12.59 -1.93
N PRO A 62 23.33 -12.77 -0.83
CA PRO A 62 24.78 -12.55 -0.83
C PRO A 62 25.58 -13.74 -1.39
N GLY A 63 24.91 -14.74 -1.98
CA GLY A 63 25.57 -15.97 -2.41
C GLY A 63 26.70 -15.74 -3.41
N SER A 64 27.66 -16.67 -3.43
CA SER A 64 28.73 -16.70 -4.42
C SER A 64 28.15 -16.98 -5.80
N THR A 65 27.79 -15.93 -6.50
CA THR A 65 27.53 -16.04 -7.94
C THR A 65 28.87 -16.08 -8.65
N THR A 66 29.01 -16.95 -9.65
CA THR A 66 30.19 -17.08 -10.51
C THR A 66 30.64 -15.76 -11.17
N ALA A 67 29.85 -14.70 -11.03
CA ALA A 67 30.11 -13.36 -11.57
C ALA A 67 30.26 -12.26 -10.49
N GLY A 68 30.26 -12.59 -9.20
CA GLY A 68 30.33 -11.58 -8.13
C GLY A 68 29.11 -10.64 -8.08
N LYS A 69 28.02 -10.96 -8.75
CA LYS A 69 26.82 -10.11 -8.80
C LYS A 69 25.89 -10.46 -7.65
N VAL A 70 25.53 -9.45 -6.87
CA VAL A 70 24.48 -9.55 -5.84
C VAL A 70 23.13 -9.72 -6.55
N GLN A 71 22.42 -10.79 -6.23
CA GLN A 71 21.11 -11.08 -6.82
C GLN A 71 20.00 -10.60 -5.90
N ARG A 72 19.04 -9.87 -6.44
CA ARG A 72 17.83 -9.48 -5.71
C ARG A 72 16.98 -10.72 -5.41
N ILE A 73 16.48 -10.83 -4.18
CA ILE A 73 15.53 -11.89 -3.82
C ILE A 73 14.19 -11.62 -4.51
N GLU A 74 13.60 -12.68 -5.03
CA GLU A 74 12.24 -12.66 -5.58
C GLU A 74 11.18 -12.51 -4.47
N LYS A 75 9.93 -12.30 -4.86
CA LYS A 75 8.76 -12.22 -3.96
C LYS A 75 8.96 -11.22 -2.82
N VAL A 76 9.40 -10.02 -3.15
CA VAL A 76 9.49 -8.89 -2.21
C VAL A 76 8.67 -7.73 -2.74
N VAL A 77 7.84 -7.13 -1.89
CA VAL A 77 7.03 -5.94 -2.18
C VAL A 77 7.34 -4.82 -1.18
N ARG A 78 7.07 -3.58 -1.56
CA ARG A 78 6.90 -2.48 -0.60
C ARG A 78 5.42 -2.31 -0.32
N TYR A 79 5.09 -2.25 0.96
CA TYR A 79 3.71 -2.26 1.41
C TYR A 79 3.42 -1.06 2.31
N PHE A 80 2.44 -0.25 1.93
CA PHE A 80 2.13 1.02 2.57
C PHE A 80 0.67 1.05 3.00
N LYS A 81 0.42 1.17 4.31
CA LYS A 81 -0.93 1.34 4.88
C LYS A 81 -1.20 2.82 5.11
N LEU A 82 -1.77 3.47 4.10
CA LEU A 82 -1.91 4.93 4.07
C LEU A 82 -2.86 5.50 5.12
N HIS A 83 -3.76 4.67 5.66
CA HIS A 83 -4.66 5.03 6.78
C HIS A 83 -4.31 4.33 8.10
N GLY A 84 -3.09 3.79 8.21
CA GLY A 84 -2.65 3.08 9.39
C GLY A 84 -3.11 1.63 9.43
N SER A 85 -2.95 1.00 10.57
CA SER A 85 -3.24 -0.41 10.80
C SER A 85 -3.85 -0.63 12.18
N ILE A 86 -4.68 -1.66 12.29
CA ILE A 86 -5.15 -2.13 13.61
C ILE A 86 -4.01 -2.65 14.49
N SER A 87 -2.85 -2.97 13.90
CA SER A 87 -1.67 -3.42 14.61
C SER A 87 -0.75 -2.28 15.09
N TRP A 88 -1.00 -1.04 14.68
CA TRP A 88 -0.13 0.08 15.04
C TRP A 88 -0.60 0.76 16.31
N VAL A 89 0.33 1.01 17.20
CA VAL A 89 0.08 1.64 18.49
C VAL A 89 1.02 2.81 18.73
N SER A 90 0.50 3.85 19.39
CA SER A 90 1.34 4.93 19.88
C SER A 90 2.08 4.47 21.14
N SER A 91 3.39 4.55 21.10
CA SER A 91 4.25 4.29 22.25
C SER A 91 4.62 5.60 22.94
N LYS A 92 4.36 5.70 24.24
CA LYS A 92 4.78 6.85 25.04
C LYS A 92 6.32 6.90 25.25
N ASN A 93 7.00 5.79 24.99
CA ASN A 93 8.44 5.66 25.18
C ASN A 93 9.17 6.05 23.89
N HIS A 94 9.42 7.33 23.72
CA HIS A 94 10.34 7.82 22.69
C HIS A 94 11.76 7.47 23.10
N THR A 95 12.35 6.50 22.42
CA THR A 95 13.76 6.10 22.60
C THR A 95 14.55 6.42 21.34
N HIS A 96 15.85 6.36 21.40
CA HIS A 96 16.70 6.51 20.21
C HIS A 96 16.31 5.52 19.09
N ASN A 97 15.80 4.35 19.43
CA ASN A 97 15.32 3.35 18.46
C ASN A 97 13.84 3.53 18.06
N ASN A 98 13.07 4.34 18.77
CA ASN A 98 11.65 4.62 18.52
C ASN A 98 11.40 6.14 18.58
N ILE A 99 12.06 6.87 17.70
CA ILE A 99 11.96 8.34 17.65
C ILE A 99 10.54 8.81 17.28
N TYR A 100 9.84 8.02 16.49
CA TYR A 100 8.48 8.36 16.03
C TYR A 100 7.38 7.97 17.02
N GLY A 101 7.72 7.21 18.08
CA GLY A 101 6.74 6.75 19.06
C GLY A 101 5.68 5.81 18.47
N ILE A 102 6.00 5.07 17.43
CA ILE A 102 5.08 4.17 16.73
C ILE A 102 5.65 2.75 16.77
N GLU A 103 4.83 1.84 17.28
CA GLU A 103 5.17 0.42 17.44
C GLU A 103 4.11 -0.46 16.80
N GLU A 104 4.54 -1.56 16.20
CA GLU A 104 3.63 -2.59 15.73
C GLU A 104 3.39 -3.63 16.83
N MET A 105 2.13 -3.84 17.16
CA MET A 105 1.71 -4.80 18.17
C MET A 105 1.36 -6.14 17.55
N PRO A 106 1.83 -7.26 18.13
CA PRO A 106 1.42 -8.59 17.72
C PRO A 106 -0.10 -8.79 17.81
N ILE A 107 -0.68 -9.43 16.80
CA ILE A 107 -2.14 -9.59 16.68
C ILE A 107 -2.76 -10.30 17.90
N GLU A 108 -2.01 -11.20 18.54
CA GLU A 108 -2.50 -11.92 19.72
C GLU A 108 -2.71 -10.98 20.92
N LEU A 109 -1.85 -9.98 21.07
CA LEU A 109 -2.03 -8.96 22.10
C LEU A 109 -3.23 -8.05 21.80
N ILE A 110 -3.46 -7.73 20.53
CA ILE A 110 -4.63 -6.96 20.10
C ILE A 110 -5.91 -7.73 20.44
N LYS A 111 -5.97 -9.02 20.07
CA LYS A 111 -7.11 -9.88 20.38
C LYS A 111 -7.36 -10.02 21.88
N HIS A 112 -6.31 -10.15 22.69
CA HIS A 112 -6.42 -10.24 24.13
C HIS A 112 -7.00 -8.97 24.74
N LYS A 113 -6.49 -7.82 24.35
CA LYS A 113 -6.97 -6.52 24.85
C LYS A 113 -8.39 -6.23 24.41
N ALA A 114 -8.75 -6.53 23.15
CA ALA A 114 -10.11 -6.39 22.67
C ALA A 114 -11.15 -7.17 23.49
N LYS A 115 -10.74 -8.32 24.08
CA LYS A 115 -11.63 -9.13 24.91
C LYS A 115 -11.75 -8.62 26.36
N HIS A 116 -10.73 -7.97 26.89
CA HIS A 116 -10.66 -7.66 28.32
C HIS A 116 -10.91 -6.19 28.65
N ASP A 117 -10.49 -5.27 27.81
CA ASP A 117 -10.53 -3.84 28.13
C ASP A 117 -11.68 -3.07 27.47
N GLY A 118 -12.36 -3.67 26.48
CA GLY A 118 -13.48 -3.03 25.76
C GLY A 118 -13.11 -1.72 25.05
N ASP A 119 -11.96 -1.17 25.37
CA ASP A 119 -11.39 0.04 24.80
C ASP A 119 -10.24 -0.32 23.86
N PHE A 120 -10.49 -0.13 22.58
CA PHE A 120 -9.43 -0.17 21.58
C PHE A 120 -8.55 1.09 21.67
N GLY A 121 -8.01 1.39 22.85
CA GLY A 121 -7.15 2.56 23.11
C GLY A 121 -5.94 2.73 22.18
N TYR A 122 -5.93 2.01 21.06
CA TYR A 122 -5.00 2.06 19.94
C TYR A 122 -5.48 2.92 18.78
N GLY A 123 -6.64 3.57 18.92
CA GLY A 123 -7.28 4.31 17.84
C GLY A 123 -6.54 5.54 17.34
N ASN A 124 -5.45 5.91 17.97
CA ASN A 124 -4.72 7.13 17.61
C ASN A 124 -3.87 6.98 16.32
N LEU A 125 -3.67 5.78 15.82
CA LEU A 125 -2.87 5.51 14.61
C LEU A 125 -3.69 4.89 13.48
N MET A 126 -5.01 5.09 13.50
CA MET A 126 -5.89 4.80 12.38
C MET A 126 -6.61 6.08 11.95
N VAL A 127 -6.55 6.40 10.67
CA VAL A 127 -7.33 7.50 10.11
C VAL A 127 -8.74 7.01 9.87
N TYR A 128 -9.65 7.37 10.78
CA TYR A 128 -11.07 7.08 10.59
C TYR A 128 -11.65 7.90 9.42
N PRO A 129 -12.66 7.38 8.72
CA PRO A 129 -13.33 8.08 7.64
C PRO A 129 -14.20 9.23 8.18
N THR A 130 -13.56 10.30 8.66
CA THR A 130 -14.22 11.50 9.16
C THR A 130 -13.93 12.71 8.27
N ALA A 131 -14.80 13.72 8.32
CA ALA A 131 -14.66 14.96 7.55
C ALA A 131 -13.40 15.81 7.86
N VAL A 132 -12.65 15.48 8.93
CA VAL A 132 -11.48 16.25 9.42
C VAL A 132 -10.15 15.62 8.96
N LYS A 133 -10.13 14.90 7.86
CA LYS A 133 -8.96 14.13 7.39
C LYS A 133 -7.70 14.96 7.12
N LYS A 134 -7.84 16.23 6.72
CA LYS A 134 -6.69 17.06 6.27
C LYS A 134 -5.61 17.29 7.32
N SER A 135 -5.94 17.31 8.59
CA SER A 135 -4.94 17.55 9.65
C SER A 135 -4.08 16.31 9.95
N TYR A 136 -4.65 15.12 9.85
CA TYR A 136 -3.93 13.87 10.20
C TYR A 136 -2.88 13.45 9.18
N THR A 137 -3.04 13.84 7.90
CA THR A 137 -2.08 13.49 6.85
C THR A 137 -0.75 14.25 6.95
N LEU A 138 -0.71 15.29 7.75
CA LEU A 138 0.52 16.06 8.04
C LEU A 138 1.33 15.45 9.19
N ASP A 139 0.74 14.58 10.00
CA ASP A 139 1.39 13.95 11.13
C ASP A 139 2.05 12.62 10.72
N LEU A 140 3.09 12.23 11.45
CA LEU A 140 3.71 10.92 11.30
C LEU A 140 2.79 9.82 11.85
N PRO A 141 2.73 8.65 11.19
CA PRO A 141 3.52 8.20 10.04
C PRO A 141 2.95 8.60 8.67
N TYR A 142 1.76 9.20 8.63
CA TYR A 142 0.97 9.38 7.42
C TYR A 142 1.66 10.29 6.40
N SER A 143 2.25 11.40 6.86
CA SER A 143 3.00 12.31 5.99
C SER A 143 4.10 11.60 5.19
N GLU A 144 4.82 10.68 5.81
CA GLU A 144 5.84 9.88 5.13
C GLU A 144 5.23 8.88 4.14
N LEU A 145 4.14 8.22 4.51
CA LEU A 145 3.46 7.26 3.65
C LEU A 145 2.87 7.94 2.40
N PHE A 146 2.23 9.09 2.56
CA PHE A 146 1.71 9.89 1.44
C PHE A 146 2.84 10.48 0.58
N ARG A 147 3.96 10.87 1.19
CA ARG A 147 5.15 11.30 0.44
C ARG A 147 5.69 10.17 -0.45
N HIS A 148 5.73 8.93 0.06
CA HIS A 148 6.11 7.77 -0.75
C HIS A 148 5.11 7.50 -1.87
N PHE A 149 3.81 7.64 -1.63
CA PHE A 149 2.79 7.48 -2.67
C PHE A 149 2.97 8.52 -3.78
N ALA A 150 3.12 9.80 -3.43
CA ALA A 150 3.38 10.86 -4.39
C ALA A 150 4.70 10.63 -5.15
N TYR A 151 5.76 10.20 -4.46
CA TYR A 151 7.03 9.89 -5.10
C TYR A 151 6.90 8.75 -6.13
N CYS A 152 6.26 7.65 -5.76
CA CYS A 152 6.11 6.50 -6.65
C CYS A 152 5.27 6.81 -7.89
N THR A 153 4.21 7.60 -7.73
CA THR A 153 3.33 7.98 -8.87
C THR A 153 3.96 9.03 -9.78
N SER A 154 4.89 9.83 -9.27
CA SER A 154 5.59 10.85 -10.06
C SER A 154 6.75 10.30 -10.91
N GLN A 155 7.16 9.04 -10.69
CA GLN A 155 8.28 8.47 -11.45
C GLN A 155 7.95 8.34 -12.95
N PRO A 156 8.95 8.49 -13.83
CA PRO A 156 8.76 8.24 -15.26
C PRO A 156 8.22 6.83 -15.52
N GLN A 157 7.28 6.70 -16.45
CA GLN A 157 6.66 5.43 -16.86
C GLN A 157 5.99 4.67 -15.71
N SER A 158 5.52 5.39 -14.68
CA SER A 158 4.77 4.78 -13.59
C SER A 158 3.37 4.42 -14.05
N VAL A 159 2.89 3.30 -13.52
CA VAL A 159 1.53 2.79 -13.75
C VAL A 159 0.88 2.59 -12.39
N LEU A 160 -0.28 3.21 -12.19
CA LEU A 160 -1.10 3.03 -11.00
C LEU A 160 -2.35 2.23 -11.33
N PHE A 161 -2.54 1.12 -10.61
CA PHE A 161 -3.82 0.40 -10.60
C PHE A 161 -4.58 0.78 -9.33
N THR A 162 -5.76 1.36 -9.46
CA THR A 162 -6.70 1.51 -8.35
C THR A 162 -7.72 0.38 -8.43
N ILE A 163 -7.90 -0.37 -7.35
CA ILE A 163 -8.80 -1.52 -7.30
C ILE A 163 -9.75 -1.34 -6.12
N GLY A 164 -11.06 -1.22 -6.41
CA GLY A 164 -12.08 -1.00 -5.40
C GLY A 164 -11.93 0.32 -4.64
N TYR A 165 -11.31 1.31 -5.24
CA TYR A 165 -11.13 2.63 -4.64
C TYR A 165 -12.24 3.58 -5.11
N SER A 166 -13.02 4.09 -4.15
CA SER A 166 -14.22 4.88 -4.40
C SER A 166 -13.97 6.36 -4.78
N PHE A 167 -12.70 6.81 -4.81
CA PHE A 167 -12.33 8.21 -5.04
C PHE A 167 -12.98 9.21 -4.05
N CYS A 168 -13.30 8.76 -2.84
CA CYS A 168 -13.86 9.61 -1.79
C CYS A 168 -12.80 10.35 -0.95
N ASP A 169 -11.53 10.03 -1.11
CA ASP A 169 -10.44 10.63 -0.35
C ASP A 169 -9.73 11.70 -1.18
N GLU A 170 -9.92 12.96 -0.81
CA GLU A 170 -9.35 14.10 -1.53
C GLU A 170 -7.81 14.04 -1.62
N HIS A 171 -7.11 13.55 -0.58
CA HIS A 171 -5.64 13.51 -0.58
C HIS A 171 -5.09 12.52 -1.59
N PHE A 172 -5.72 11.34 -1.70
CA PHE A 172 -5.34 10.38 -2.73
C PHE A 172 -5.63 10.96 -4.11
N ASN A 173 -6.81 11.57 -4.26
CA ASN A 173 -7.21 12.14 -5.54
C ASN A 173 -6.25 13.25 -5.99
N ASP A 174 -5.85 14.15 -5.08
CA ASP A 174 -4.90 15.22 -5.38
C ASP A 174 -3.56 14.67 -5.90
N ILE A 175 -3.04 13.61 -5.26
CA ILE A 175 -1.80 12.97 -5.70
C ILE A 175 -1.97 12.30 -7.08
N ILE A 176 -3.10 11.62 -7.30
CA ILE A 176 -3.41 10.98 -8.59
C ILE A 176 -3.53 12.05 -9.70
N TYR A 177 -4.22 13.16 -9.42
CA TYR A 177 -4.36 14.26 -10.38
C TYR A 177 -3.03 14.93 -10.67
N GLN A 178 -2.19 15.11 -9.65
CA GLN A 178 -0.83 15.60 -9.84
C GLN A 178 0.00 14.63 -10.70
N ALA A 179 -0.13 13.32 -10.50
CA ALA A 179 0.57 12.31 -11.29
C ALA A 179 0.15 12.34 -12.77
N LEU A 180 -1.12 12.64 -13.08
CA LEU A 180 -1.62 12.81 -14.45
C LEU A 180 -0.95 13.99 -15.20
N SER A 181 -0.32 14.92 -14.49
CA SER A 181 0.49 15.97 -15.13
C SER A 181 1.77 15.41 -15.76
N ASN A 182 2.23 14.22 -15.36
CA ASN A 182 3.34 13.52 -15.97
C ASN A 182 2.87 12.78 -17.23
N PRO A 183 3.35 13.13 -18.44
CA PRO A 183 2.89 12.52 -19.69
C PRO A 183 3.11 10.99 -19.77
N SER A 184 4.07 10.45 -19.01
CA SER A 184 4.40 9.02 -19.00
C SER A 184 3.67 8.22 -17.91
N PHE A 185 2.79 8.85 -17.13
CA PHE A 185 1.97 8.19 -16.11
C PHE A 185 0.73 7.55 -16.74
N THR A 186 0.37 6.35 -16.29
CA THR A 186 -0.87 5.67 -16.73
C THR A 186 -1.69 5.27 -15.50
N LEU A 187 -2.98 5.53 -15.56
CA LEU A 187 -3.96 5.20 -14.51
C LEU A 187 -4.92 4.11 -15.00
N PHE A 188 -4.92 2.97 -14.31
CA PHE A 188 -5.94 1.93 -14.46
C PHE A 188 -6.91 2.01 -13.28
N ILE A 189 -8.19 2.09 -13.56
CA ILE A 189 -9.26 2.10 -12.56
C ILE A 189 -10.06 0.80 -12.73
N VAL A 190 -10.01 -0.06 -11.71
CA VAL A 190 -10.80 -1.29 -11.64
C VAL A 190 -11.87 -1.07 -10.57
N ASP A 191 -13.11 -0.86 -10.98
CA ASP A 191 -14.22 -0.55 -10.08
C ASP A 191 -15.53 -1.15 -10.59
N TYR A 192 -16.23 -1.86 -9.70
CA TYR A 192 -17.49 -2.52 -10.04
C TYR A 192 -18.58 -1.52 -10.47
N ASN A 193 -18.69 -0.40 -9.79
CA ASN A 193 -19.63 0.67 -10.11
C ASN A 193 -19.15 1.55 -11.28
N GLY A 194 -17.83 1.67 -11.41
CA GLY A 194 -17.19 2.41 -12.47
C GLY A 194 -17.74 3.84 -12.64
N THR A 195 -18.21 4.15 -13.82
CA THR A 195 -18.72 5.49 -14.17
C THR A 195 -20.04 5.89 -13.49
N LYS A 196 -20.66 5.03 -12.68
CA LYS A 196 -21.72 5.45 -11.74
C LYS A 196 -21.15 6.29 -10.59
N ASN A 197 -19.85 6.20 -10.32
CA ASN A 197 -19.15 7.11 -9.43
C ASN A 197 -18.85 8.43 -10.13
N ALA A 198 -19.18 9.55 -9.49
CA ALA A 198 -19.06 10.88 -10.09
C ALA A 198 -17.61 11.26 -10.43
N GLU A 199 -16.64 10.89 -9.58
CA GLU A 199 -15.22 11.18 -9.82
C GLU A 199 -14.64 10.31 -10.95
N ILE A 200 -15.01 9.04 -11.03
CA ILE A 200 -14.60 8.17 -12.14
C ILE A 200 -15.21 8.69 -13.45
N MET A 201 -16.48 9.13 -13.43
CA MET A 201 -17.11 9.76 -14.58
C MET A 201 -16.38 11.06 -14.98
N ARG A 202 -15.96 11.88 -14.02
CA ARG A 202 -15.18 13.09 -14.28
C ARG A 202 -13.85 12.75 -14.97
N LEU A 203 -13.14 11.74 -14.49
CA LEU A 203 -11.88 11.25 -15.09
C LEU A 203 -12.11 10.73 -16.52
N LYS A 204 -13.20 10.01 -16.77
CA LYS A 204 -13.58 9.53 -18.11
C LYS A 204 -13.80 10.70 -19.08
N ASN A 205 -14.46 11.75 -18.61
CA ASN A 205 -14.76 12.92 -19.43
C ASN A 205 -13.54 13.76 -19.82
N LEU A 206 -12.36 13.53 -19.19
CA LEU A 206 -11.10 14.14 -19.61
C LEU A 206 -10.65 13.64 -20.99
N ASN A 207 -11.18 12.51 -21.46
CA ASN A 207 -10.78 11.85 -22.71
C ASN A 207 -9.26 11.65 -22.86
N ASP A 208 -8.57 11.45 -21.73
CA ASP A 208 -7.14 11.18 -21.71
C ASP A 208 -6.89 9.69 -21.96
N PRO A 209 -6.15 9.31 -23.02
CA PRO A 209 -5.90 7.90 -23.36
C PRO A 209 -5.07 7.16 -22.30
N ARG A 210 -4.46 7.87 -21.37
CA ARG A 210 -3.71 7.28 -20.24
C ARG A 210 -4.60 6.84 -19.09
N ILE A 211 -5.89 7.18 -19.10
CA ILE A 211 -6.88 6.77 -18.11
C ILE A 211 -7.69 5.62 -18.68
N ILE A 212 -7.52 4.44 -18.12
CA ILE A 212 -8.16 3.21 -18.56
C ILE A 212 -9.11 2.74 -17.45
N ILE A 213 -10.41 2.67 -17.76
CA ILE A 213 -11.44 2.28 -16.80
C ILE A 213 -11.96 0.89 -17.14
N LEU A 214 -11.82 -0.02 -16.21
CA LEU A 214 -12.34 -1.38 -16.23
C LEU A 214 -13.51 -1.43 -15.25
N GLU A 215 -14.74 -1.48 -15.78
CA GLU A 215 -15.97 -1.34 -14.99
C GLU A 215 -16.95 -2.49 -15.22
N GLY A 216 -17.89 -2.63 -14.27
CA GLY A 216 -18.97 -3.62 -14.34
C GLY A 216 -18.62 -4.96 -13.71
N ASP A 217 -19.53 -5.91 -13.83
CA ASP A 217 -19.51 -7.23 -13.21
C ASP A 217 -18.45 -8.20 -13.76
N TYR A 218 -17.81 -7.83 -14.88
CA TYR A 218 -16.72 -8.63 -15.45
C TYR A 218 -15.37 -7.92 -15.31
N LEU A 219 -15.20 -6.76 -15.92
CA LEU A 219 -13.89 -6.07 -15.94
C LEU A 219 -13.60 -5.32 -14.63
N GLY A 220 -14.64 -4.85 -13.95
CA GLY A 220 -14.53 -4.10 -12.69
C GLY A 220 -14.60 -4.97 -11.44
N ASP A 221 -14.83 -6.28 -11.58
CA ASP A 221 -14.85 -7.21 -10.46
C ASP A 221 -13.46 -7.75 -10.11
N PHE A 222 -13.08 -7.64 -8.83
CA PHE A 222 -11.77 -8.07 -8.37
C PHE A 222 -11.52 -9.57 -8.50
N LEU A 223 -12.54 -10.40 -8.30
CA LEU A 223 -12.38 -11.86 -8.44
C LEU A 223 -12.13 -12.23 -9.90
N THR A 224 -12.88 -11.63 -10.80
CA THR A 224 -12.69 -11.81 -12.25
C THR A 224 -11.32 -11.31 -12.70
N LEU A 225 -10.89 -10.13 -12.22
CA LEU A 225 -9.55 -9.61 -12.47
C LEU A 225 -8.48 -10.63 -12.02
N ALA A 226 -8.59 -11.13 -10.79
CA ALA A 226 -7.60 -12.03 -10.21
C ALA A 226 -7.57 -13.41 -10.85
N ASP A 227 -8.73 -13.94 -11.25
CA ASP A 227 -8.86 -15.34 -11.68
C ASP A 227 -8.84 -15.51 -13.20
N THR A 228 -9.24 -14.50 -13.95
CA THR A 228 -9.44 -14.61 -15.39
C THR A 228 -8.54 -13.66 -16.19
N LEU A 229 -8.39 -12.41 -15.75
CA LEU A 229 -7.66 -11.41 -16.50
C LEU A 229 -6.17 -11.38 -16.17
N MET A 230 -5.79 -11.80 -14.96
CA MET A 230 -4.38 -11.94 -14.62
C MET A 230 -3.82 -13.23 -15.21
N PRO A 231 -2.60 -13.20 -15.79
CA PRO A 231 -2.00 -14.38 -16.40
C PRO A 231 -1.84 -15.53 -15.39
N ASP A 232 -2.05 -16.75 -15.86
CA ASP A 232 -1.72 -17.97 -15.12
C ASP A 232 -0.23 -18.27 -15.30
N PHE A 233 0.49 -18.43 -14.18
CA PHE A 233 1.88 -18.84 -14.14
C PHE A 233 2.08 -20.04 -13.22
#